data_a4402ba37d14791471d72152615a4eb1
#
_entry.id   a4402ba37d14791471d72152615a4eb1
#
_cell.length_a   1.000
_cell.length_b   1.000
_cell.length_c   1.000
_cell.angle_alpha   90.00
_cell.angle_beta   90.00
_cell.angle_gamma   90.00
#
_symmetry.space_group_name_H-M   'P 1'
#
loop_
_entity.id
_entity.type
_entity.pdbx_description
1 polymer ?
#
loop_
_entity_poly.entity_id
_entity_poly.type
_entity_poly.pdbx_seq_one_letter_code
_entity_poly.pdbx_strand_id
1 'polypeptide(L)'
;MGAVPASRGGVIARVRPGSVSQVHGAIWDLLPTLTAVCEAPAPSRPDGVDLSAVWEERGEPHREYLYFEYPEADQQQAVILERFKGVRTHLRDGNRTVQLYDLENDPGETQDVAAEHPEVVARVEAIMREARRPSTLFPIPALDDMEG
;
A
#
# COMPACT_ATOMS: atom_id res chain seq x y z
N MET A 1 -39.64 23.87 -6.29
CA MET A 1 -38.40 24.54 -6.68
C MET A 1 -37.52 24.50 -5.43
N GLY A 2 -36.82 23.36 -5.23
CA GLY A 2 -35.98 23.15 -4.05
C GLY A 2 -34.62 23.79 -4.26
N ALA A 3 -34.22 24.65 -3.33
CA ALA A 3 -32.90 25.26 -3.33
C ALA A 3 -31.85 24.15 -3.11
N VAL A 4 -30.95 24.01 -4.06
CA VAL A 4 -29.73 23.21 -3.90
C VAL A 4 -28.89 23.94 -2.83
N PRO A 5 -28.56 23.32 -1.69
CA PRO A 5 -27.69 23.97 -0.74
C PRO A 5 -26.34 24.20 -1.39
N ALA A 6 -25.87 25.45 -1.31
CA ALA A 6 -24.55 25.84 -1.79
C ALA A 6 -23.50 24.89 -1.14
N SER A 7 -22.73 24.18 -1.96
CA SER A 7 -21.66 23.31 -1.53
C SER A 7 -20.69 24.13 -0.66
N ARG A 8 -20.64 23.83 0.61
CA ARG A 8 -19.66 24.41 1.52
C ARG A 8 -18.29 23.97 1.08
N GLY A 9 -17.48 24.91 0.63
CA GLY A 9 -16.05 24.83 0.41
C GLY A 9 -15.58 23.54 -0.27
N GLY A 10 -14.96 23.65 -1.45
CA GLY A 10 -14.45 22.49 -2.16
C GLY A 10 -13.49 21.66 -1.29
N VAL A 11 -13.22 20.45 -1.74
CA VAL A 11 -12.31 19.45 -1.16
C VAL A 11 -11.06 20.04 -0.51
N ILE A 12 -10.47 21.04 -1.16
CA ILE A 12 -9.24 21.74 -0.73
C ILE A 12 -9.45 22.55 0.57
N ALA A 13 -10.66 22.94 0.90
CA ALA A 13 -10.93 23.73 2.12
C ALA A 13 -10.90 22.88 3.42
N ARG A 14 -10.86 21.55 3.30
CA ARG A 14 -10.81 20.65 4.46
C ARG A 14 -9.39 20.25 4.85
N VAL A 15 -8.42 20.45 3.97
CA VAL A 15 -7.00 20.15 4.22
C VAL A 15 -6.31 21.42 4.69
N ARG A 16 -5.67 21.33 5.86
CA ARG A 16 -4.91 22.48 6.38
C ARG A 16 -3.67 22.73 5.54
N PRO A 17 -3.45 23.96 5.02
CA PRO A 17 -2.25 24.27 4.26
C PRO A 17 -0.97 23.99 5.06
N GLY A 18 -0.02 23.27 4.45
CA GLY A 18 1.26 22.94 5.08
C GLY A 18 1.21 21.77 6.07
N SER A 19 0.07 21.06 6.21
CA SER A 19 0.01 19.84 7.02
C SER A 19 0.89 18.74 6.40
N VAL A 20 1.49 17.94 7.27
CA VAL A 20 2.31 16.78 6.90
C VAL A 20 1.78 15.56 7.65
N SER A 21 1.69 14.43 6.98
CA SER A 21 1.32 13.15 7.58
C SER A 21 2.43 12.13 7.39
N GLN A 22 2.60 11.25 8.37
CA GLN A 22 3.49 10.09 8.31
C GLN A 22 2.75 8.80 7.89
N VAL A 23 1.45 8.89 7.60
CA VAL A 23 0.66 7.75 7.16
C VAL A 23 1.09 7.34 5.76
N HIS A 24 1.46 6.08 5.60
CA HIS A 24 1.78 5.52 4.29
C HIS A 24 0.52 5.44 3.42
N GLY A 25 0.57 6.07 2.25
CA GLY A 25 -0.48 6.04 1.24
C GLY A 25 -0.01 5.40 -0.05
N ALA A 26 -0.96 4.90 -0.83
CA ALA A 26 -0.71 4.34 -2.15
C ALA A 26 -1.62 5.00 -3.20
N ILE A 27 -1.24 4.89 -4.47
CA ILE A 27 -2.01 5.53 -5.57
C ILE A 27 -3.46 5.03 -5.64
N TRP A 28 -3.72 3.78 -5.31
CA TRP A 28 -5.06 3.19 -5.27
C TRP A 28 -5.94 3.70 -4.13
N ASP A 29 -5.38 4.42 -3.13
CA ASP A 29 -6.13 5.08 -2.08
C ASP A 29 -6.83 6.35 -2.58
N LEU A 30 -6.37 6.91 -3.71
CA LEU A 30 -6.94 8.15 -4.24
C LEU A 30 -8.42 8.00 -4.60
N LEU A 31 -8.81 6.88 -5.20
CA LEU A 31 -10.20 6.70 -5.61
C LEU A 31 -11.17 6.66 -4.42
N PRO A 32 -11.01 5.80 -3.40
CA PRO A 32 -11.88 5.82 -2.23
C PRO A 32 -11.83 7.15 -1.47
N THR A 33 -10.65 7.77 -1.36
CA THR A 33 -10.51 9.07 -0.70
C THR A 33 -11.26 10.18 -1.42
N LEU A 34 -11.10 10.30 -2.74
CA LEU A 34 -11.78 11.33 -3.52
C LEU A 34 -13.29 11.13 -3.55
N THR A 35 -13.76 9.88 -3.64
CA THR A 35 -15.21 9.59 -3.57
C THR A 35 -15.78 9.96 -2.21
N ALA A 36 -15.08 9.70 -1.11
CA ALA A 36 -15.50 10.12 0.23
C ALA A 36 -15.55 11.64 0.38
N VAL A 37 -14.53 12.33 -0.09
CA VAL A 37 -14.45 13.78 -0.01
C VAL A 37 -15.49 14.47 -0.89
N CYS A 38 -15.80 13.90 -2.06
CA CYS A 38 -16.83 14.43 -2.98
C CYS A 38 -18.25 13.97 -2.61
N GLU A 39 -18.43 13.19 -1.55
CA GLU A 39 -19.72 12.60 -1.16
C GLU A 39 -20.33 11.77 -2.32
N ALA A 40 -19.46 11.17 -3.13
CA ALA A 40 -19.85 10.32 -4.24
C ALA A 40 -20.04 8.85 -3.79
N PRO A 41 -20.74 8.02 -4.56
CA PRO A 41 -20.86 6.60 -4.25
C PRO A 41 -19.48 5.92 -4.13
N ALA A 42 -19.26 5.21 -3.03
CA ALA A 42 -18.03 4.47 -2.83
C ALA A 42 -17.87 3.36 -3.88
N PRO A 43 -16.64 3.07 -4.34
CA PRO A 43 -16.38 1.93 -5.21
C PRO A 43 -16.76 0.61 -4.51
N SER A 44 -17.33 -0.32 -5.26
CA SER A 44 -17.86 -1.59 -4.69
C SER A 44 -16.77 -2.53 -4.14
N ARG A 45 -15.56 -2.43 -4.66
CA ARG A 45 -14.39 -3.23 -4.26
C ARG A 45 -13.10 -2.41 -4.46
N PRO A 46 -12.82 -1.44 -3.59
CA PRO A 46 -11.58 -0.69 -3.69
C PRO A 46 -10.41 -1.54 -3.17
N ASP A 47 -9.26 -1.49 -3.86
CA ASP A 47 -8.01 -2.02 -3.32
C ASP A 47 -7.42 -1.06 -2.27
N GLY A 48 -7.82 0.20 -2.32
CA GLY A 48 -7.38 1.26 -1.42
C GLY A 48 -8.30 1.52 -0.24
N VAL A 49 -7.81 2.30 0.70
CA VAL A 49 -8.55 2.82 1.84
C VAL A 49 -8.82 4.31 1.69
N ASP A 50 -9.88 4.78 2.34
CA ASP A 50 -10.19 6.20 2.43
C ASP A 50 -9.22 6.92 3.39
N LEU A 51 -8.44 7.86 2.88
CA LEU A 51 -7.50 8.70 3.64
C LEU A 51 -8.08 10.08 3.98
N SER A 52 -9.37 10.33 3.77
CA SER A 52 -9.96 11.65 4.03
C SER A 52 -9.82 12.08 5.49
N ALA A 53 -9.95 11.14 6.43
CA ALA A 53 -9.74 11.40 7.84
C ALA A 53 -8.30 11.86 8.16
N VAL A 54 -7.29 11.31 7.47
CA VAL A 54 -5.88 11.73 7.59
C VAL A 54 -5.71 13.15 7.05
N TRP A 55 -6.29 13.45 5.89
CA TRP A 55 -6.22 14.79 5.28
C TRP A 55 -6.87 15.87 6.15
N GLU A 56 -7.90 15.51 6.89
CA GLU A 56 -8.63 16.41 7.79
C GLU A 56 -8.11 16.35 9.25
N GLU A 57 -6.99 15.66 9.50
CA GLU A 57 -6.38 15.48 10.84
C GLU A 57 -7.37 14.89 11.87
N ARG A 58 -8.31 14.05 11.43
CA ARG A 58 -9.35 13.44 12.28
C ARG A 58 -9.04 12.00 12.71
N GLY A 59 -7.96 11.42 12.22
CA GLY A 59 -7.54 10.06 12.57
C GLY A 59 -6.71 9.39 11.47
N GLU A 60 -6.37 8.14 11.71
CA GLU A 60 -5.61 7.31 10.78
C GLU A 60 -6.52 6.23 10.16
N PRO A 61 -6.26 5.82 8.91
CA PRO A 61 -6.98 4.72 8.31
C PRO A 61 -6.60 3.41 8.98
N HIS A 62 -7.52 2.48 9.06
CA HIS A 62 -7.18 1.12 9.46
C HIS A 62 -6.55 0.39 8.28
N ARG A 63 -5.21 0.34 8.28
CA ARG A 63 -4.42 -0.42 7.31
C ARG A 63 -3.34 -1.19 8.04
N GLU A 64 -3.33 -2.49 7.82
CA GLU A 64 -2.34 -3.37 8.43
C GLU A 64 -1.03 -3.38 7.64
N TYR A 65 -1.12 -3.37 6.31
CA TYR A 65 0.05 -3.38 5.42
C TYR A 65 -0.27 -2.73 4.06
N LEU A 66 0.79 -2.42 3.30
CA LEU A 66 0.74 -2.15 1.87
C LEU A 66 1.43 -3.28 1.12
N TYR A 67 0.79 -3.78 0.06
CA TYR A 67 1.34 -4.84 -0.79
C TYR A 67 1.47 -4.37 -2.22
N PHE A 68 2.60 -4.69 -2.85
CA PHE A 68 2.93 -4.30 -4.22
C PHE A 68 3.46 -5.50 -5.00
N GLU A 69 3.02 -5.62 -6.26
CA GLU A 69 3.65 -6.49 -7.26
C GLU A 69 4.14 -5.65 -8.44
N TYR A 70 5.30 -5.97 -8.93
CA TYR A 70 5.89 -5.38 -10.10
C TYR A 70 6.26 -6.50 -11.09
N PRO A 71 5.37 -6.82 -12.05
CA PRO A 71 5.55 -7.97 -12.96
C PRO A 71 6.53 -7.69 -14.10
N GLU A 72 6.97 -6.46 -14.26
CA GLU A 72 7.91 -6.05 -15.31
C GLU A 72 9.37 -6.28 -14.88
N ALA A 73 10.29 -6.15 -15.83
CA ALA A 73 11.72 -6.33 -15.64
C ALA A 73 12.06 -7.65 -14.92
N ASP A 74 12.73 -7.59 -13.77
CA ASP A 74 13.17 -8.76 -13.00
C ASP A 74 12.09 -9.34 -12.08
N GLN A 75 10.90 -8.80 -12.14
CA GLN A 75 9.75 -9.13 -11.29
C GLN A 75 10.04 -8.99 -9.79
N GLN A 76 9.17 -8.29 -9.10
CA GLN A 76 9.38 -7.95 -7.70
C GLN A 76 8.06 -8.01 -6.91
N GLN A 77 8.18 -8.27 -5.60
CA GLN A 77 7.14 -8.07 -4.61
C GLN A 77 7.66 -7.16 -3.51
N ALA A 78 6.80 -6.34 -2.93
CA ALA A 78 7.13 -5.59 -1.74
C ALA A 78 5.94 -5.53 -0.78
N VAL A 79 6.24 -5.51 0.53
CA VAL A 79 5.29 -5.28 1.61
C VAL A 79 5.84 -4.17 2.49
N ILE A 80 5.01 -3.17 2.78
CA ILE A 80 5.29 -2.23 3.87
C ILE A 80 4.40 -2.64 5.03
N LEU A 81 5.03 -2.99 6.16
CA LEU A 81 4.43 -3.43 7.39
C LEU A 81 4.99 -2.60 8.54
N GLU A 82 4.16 -1.74 9.13
CA GLU A 82 4.61 -0.79 10.14
C GLU A 82 5.78 0.06 9.62
N ARG A 83 6.95 0.04 10.27
CA ARG A 83 8.16 0.74 9.82
C ARG A 83 9.04 -0.08 8.87
N PHE A 84 8.74 -1.36 8.67
CA PHE A 84 9.56 -2.24 7.85
C PHE A 84 9.05 -2.34 6.43
N LYS A 85 9.98 -2.47 5.48
CA LYS A 85 9.71 -2.82 4.10
C LYS A 85 10.42 -4.12 3.76
N GLY A 86 9.64 -5.16 3.46
CA GLY A 86 10.17 -6.41 2.92
C GLY A 86 10.08 -6.42 1.39
N VAL A 87 11.14 -6.81 0.71
CA VAL A 87 11.23 -6.85 -0.75
C VAL A 87 11.75 -8.19 -1.22
N ARG A 88 11.15 -8.73 -2.28
CA ARG A 88 11.70 -9.80 -3.11
C ARG A 88 12.04 -9.23 -4.49
N THR A 89 13.27 -9.42 -4.92
CA THR A 89 13.75 -9.01 -6.25
C THR A 89 14.22 -10.21 -7.04
N HIS A 90 14.36 -10.05 -8.35
CA HIS A 90 14.85 -11.12 -9.24
C HIS A 90 14.00 -12.40 -9.19
N LEU A 91 12.68 -12.24 -9.05
CA LEU A 91 11.75 -13.37 -9.04
C LEU A 91 11.81 -14.17 -10.35
N ARG A 92 12.12 -13.50 -11.47
CA ARG A 92 12.32 -14.16 -12.78
C ARG A 92 13.44 -15.20 -12.74
N ASP A 93 14.47 -14.98 -11.93
CA ASP A 93 15.60 -15.89 -11.73
C ASP A 93 15.32 -16.93 -10.63
N GLY A 94 14.10 -16.93 -10.08
CA GLY A 94 13.67 -17.84 -9.03
C GLY A 94 14.12 -17.41 -7.61
N ASN A 95 14.67 -16.20 -7.44
CA ASN A 95 15.02 -15.71 -6.12
C ASN A 95 13.75 -15.40 -5.31
N ARG A 96 13.62 -16.03 -4.14
CA ARG A 96 12.48 -15.85 -3.22
C ARG A 96 12.90 -15.29 -1.86
N THR A 97 14.16 -14.93 -1.71
CA THR A 97 14.68 -14.36 -0.47
C THR A 97 14.08 -12.99 -0.22
N VAL A 98 13.57 -12.77 0.98
CA VAL A 98 13.11 -11.45 1.43
C VAL A 98 14.29 -10.68 1.99
N GLN A 99 14.53 -9.50 1.45
CA GLN A 99 15.35 -8.46 2.05
C GLN A 99 14.43 -7.59 2.91
N LEU A 100 14.88 -7.15 4.08
CA LEU A 100 14.10 -6.35 5.01
C LEU A 100 14.81 -5.04 5.33
N TYR A 101 14.09 -3.93 5.23
CA TYR A 101 14.62 -2.59 5.50
C TYR A 101 13.80 -1.90 6.57
N ASP A 102 14.46 -1.20 7.49
CA ASP A 102 13.83 -0.38 8.52
C ASP A 102 13.70 1.06 8.01
N LEU A 103 12.55 1.43 7.46
CA LEU A 103 12.32 2.74 6.84
C LEU A 103 12.39 3.91 7.81
N GLU A 104 12.25 3.67 9.11
CA GLU A 104 12.38 4.72 10.14
C GLU A 104 13.84 5.12 10.33
N ASN A 105 14.76 4.16 10.33
CA ASN A 105 16.19 4.39 10.57
C ASN A 105 17.01 4.42 9.28
N ASP A 106 16.53 3.79 8.22
CA ASP A 106 17.18 3.69 6.90
C ASP A 106 16.17 3.93 5.76
N PRO A 107 15.69 5.16 5.56
CA PRO A 107 14.77 5.49 4.47
C PRO A 107 15.39 5.33 3.07
N GLY A 108 16.69 5.13 3.00
CA GLY A 108 17.44 4.86 1.76
C GLY A 108 17.52 3.39 1.38
N GLU A 109 17.01 2.47 2.23
CA GLU A 109 17.01 1.03 1.98
C GLU A 109 18.43 0.49 1.68
N THR A 110 19.40 0.90 2.45
CA THR A 110 20.84 0.60 2.22
C THR A 110 21.32 -0.62 3.03
N GLN A 111 20.63 -0.95 4.13
CA GLN A 111 21.02 -2.03 5.04
C GLN A 111 19.91 -3.07 5.16
N ASP A 112 20.19 -4.29 4.71
CA ASP A 112 19.29 -5.43 4.90
C ASP A 112 19.39 -5.93 6.35
N VAL A 113 18.28 -5.82 7.09
CA VAL A 113 18.15 -6.25 8.50
C VAL A 113 17.35 -7.55 8.66
N ALA A 114 17.14 -8.31 7.59
CA ALA A 114 16.35 -9.54 7.62
C ALA A 114 16.87 -10.56 8.65
N ALA A 115 18.18 -10.67 8.80
CA ALA A 115 18.80 -11.58 9.76
C ALA A 115 18.53 -11.19 11.23
N GLU A 116 18.28 -9.90 11.50
CA GLU A 116 18.04 -9.34 12.83
C GLU A 116 16.57 -9.45 13.25
N HIS A 117 15.65 -9.58 12.26
CA HIS A 117 14.19 -9.58 12.45
C HIS A 117 13.49 -10.75 11.75
N PRO A 118 13.85 -12.02 12.05
CA PRO A 118 13.27 -13.18 11.37
C PRO A 118 11.75 -13.30 11.56
N GLU A 119 11.20 -12.83 12.67
CA GLU A 119 9.77 -12.81 12.93
C GLU A 119 9.02 -11.83 12.01
N VAL A 120 9.64 -10.68 11.68
CA VAL A 120 9.08 -9.72 10.74
C VAL A 120 9.14 -10.28 9.33
N VAL A 121 10.25 -10.91 8.95
CA VAL A 121 10.38 -11.60 7.65
C VAL A 121 9.27 -12.64 7.48
N ALA A 122 9.01 -13.48 8.49
CA ALA A 122 7.95 -14.48 8.44
C ALA A 122 6.56 -13.85 8.25
N ARG A 123 6.26 -12.72 8.91
CA ARG A 123 5.00 -11.98 8.71
C ARG A 123 4.91 -11.41 7.30
N VAL A 124 5.97 -10.81 6.80
CA VAL A 124 6.04 -10.29 5.42
C VAL A 124 5.80 -11.39 4.39
N GLU A 125 6.43 -12.56 4.56
CA GLU A 125 6.23 -13.71 3.68
C GLU A 125 4.79 -14.23 3.70
N ALA A 126 4.15 -14.26 4.86
CA ALA A 126 2.74 -14.62 4.99
C ALA A 126 1.86 -13.63 4.22
N ILE A 127 2.07 -12.32 4.41
CA ILE A 127 1.33 -11.27 3.68
C ILE A 127 1.55 -11.39 2.17
N MET A 128 2.79 -11.59 1.71
CA MET A 128 3.11 -11.76 0.29
C MET A 128 2.34 -12.92 -0.34
N ARG A 129 2.14 -14.00 0.39
CA ARG A 129 1.38 -15.17 -0.05
C ARG A 129 -0.14 -14.92 -0.04
N GLU A 130 -0.66 -14.32 1.03
CA GLU A 130 -2.10 -14.15 1.25
C GLU A 130 -2.72 -13.00 0.44
N ALA A 131 -1.96 -11.90 0.29
CA ALA A 131 -2.42 -10.72 -0.45
C ALA A 131 -2.37 -10.92 -1.97
N ARG A 132 -1.53 -11.85 -2.43
CA ARG A 132 -1.35 -12.10 -3.86
C ARG A 132 -2.63 -12.60 -4.53
N ARG A 133 -2.86 -12.10 -5.74
CA ARG A 133 -3.88 -12.60 -6.67
C ARG A 133 -3.22 -12.90 -8.01
N PRO A 134 -3.10 -14.16 -8.43
CA PRO A 134 -2.53 -14.53 -9.73
C PRO A 134 -3.22 -13.79 -10.87
N SER A 135 -2.45 -13.31 -11.83
CA SER A 135 -2.95 -12.60 -13.00
C SER A 135 -2.50 -13.29 -14.28
N THR A 136 -3.45 -13.61 -15.17
CA THR A 136 -3.15 -14.14 -16.50
C THR A 136 -2.54 -13.09 -17.44
N LEU A 137 -2.77 -11.79 -17.14
CA LEU A 137 -2.22 -10.68 -17.92
C LEU A 137 -0.79 -10.32 -17.47
N PHE A 138 -0.51 -10.51 -16.19
CA PHE A 138 0.76 -10.17 -15.56
C PHE A 138 1.28 -11.36 -14.73
N PRO A 139 1.63 -12.48 -15.37
CA PRO A 139 2.07 -13.67 -14.67
C PRO A 139 3.43 -13.47 -14.01
N ILE A 140 3.62 -14.03 -12.82
CA ILE A 140 4.90 -14.18 -12.13
C ILE A 140 5.13 -15.67 -11.92
N PRO A 141 5.68 -16.39 -12.89
CA PRO A 141 5.77 -17.86 -12.86
C PRO A 141 6.43 -18.40 -11.59
N ALA A 142 7.44 -17.72 -11.07
CA ALA A 142 8.12 -18.12 -9.84
C ALA A 142 7.19 -18.16 -8.60
N LEU A 143 6.03 -17.51 -8.66
CA LEU A 143 5.02 -17.47 -7.59
C LEU A 143 3.77 -18.27 -7.96
N ASP A 144 3.40 -18.29 -9.26
CA ASP A 144 2.20 -18.97 -9.75
C ASP A 144 2.28 -20.49 -9.56
N ASP A 145 3.47 -21.08 -9.71
CA ASP A 145 3.72 -22.52 -9.54
C ASP A 145 3.61 -23.03 -8.09
N MET A 146 3.44 -22.14 -7.11
CA MET A 146 3.35 -22.51 -5.70
C MET A 146 1.91 -22.73 -5.20
N GLU A 147 0.91 -22.41 -6.00
CA GLU A 147 -0.51 -22.53 -5.65
C GLU A 147 -1.17 -23.81 -6.23
N GLY A 148 -0.36 -24.73 -6.78
CA GLY A 148 -0.79 -26.01 -7.35
C GLY A 148 -0.84 -27.17 -6.35
#